data_17024e4f79f426b29086d264db68d816
#
_entry.id   17024e4f79f426b29086d264db68d816
#
_cell.length_a   1.000
_cell.length_b   1.000
_cell.length_c   1.000
_cell.angle_alpha   90.00
_cell.angle_beta   90.00
_cell.angle_gamma   90.00
#
_symmetry.space_group_name_H-M   'P 1'
#
loop_
_entity.id
_entity.type
_entity.pdbx_description
1 polymer ?
#
loop_
_entity_poly.entity_id
_entity_poly.type
_entity_poly.pdbx_seq_one_letter_code
_entity_poly.pdbx_strand_id
1 'polypeptide(L)'
;MNRIVVILLFLTLPLNGCTSCGNSLSSRAADRRISQALSTNTINPNSRTSTGLEIPAYNKDAFIIYYTGYTVCYDEANRIPLWVAYELTAEEANGTIGRNGKNFRPDEKLNAVQADNFDYRGSGWSRGHMAPAGDFKWDEQAMWDTFYYTNCCPQDDKLNNGSWNVLENKVRSWARQFGSVYVVTGPIIGKNLNGKIGPHQITIPDAFFKAILVYTQGEYHGIAFTMNNNPTTQRLADCYLSINELEKDSGIDFFPLLDDAIEEIIEDSLDPSFWVR
;
A
#
# COMPACT_ATOMS: atom_id res chain seq x y z
N MET A 1 -38.10 -12.16 -64.81
CA MET A 1 -37.11 -13.13 -64.33
C MET A 1 -35.75 -12.66 -64.75
N ASN A 2 -35.11 -11.82 -63.94
CA ASN A 2 -33.78 -11.26 -64.20
C ASN A 2 -32.81 -11.89 -63.22
N ARG A 3 -31.79 -12.56 -63.75
CA ARG A 3 -30.67 -13.10 -63.00
C ARG A 3 -29.61 -11.98 -62.88
N ILE A 4 -29.26 -11.64 -61.65
CA ILE A 4 -28.15 -10.76 -61.34
C ILE A 4 -26.91 -11.65 -61.15
N VAL A 5 -25.88 -11.42 -61.95
CA VAL A 5 -24.57 -12.05 -61.88
C VAL A 5 -23.72 -11.16 -60.97
N VAL A 6 -23.25 -11.69 -59.85
CA VAL A 6 -22.27 -11.00 -58.95
C VAL A 6 -20.88 -11.49 -59.35
N ILE A 7 -20.08 -10.58 -59.85
CA ILE A 7 -18.66 -10.80 -60.16
C ILE A 7 -17.84 -10.50 -58.87
N LEU A 8 -17.21 -11.55 -58.32
CA LEU A 8 -16.22 -11.40 -57.25
C LEU A 8 -14.87 -11.03 -57.89
N LEU A 9 -14.39 -9.81 -57.60
CA LEU A 9 -13.01 -9.41 -57.91
C LEU A 9 -12.13 -9.83 -56.70
N PHE A 10 -11.21 -10.77 -56.94
CA PHE A 10 -10.10 -11.05 -56.01
C PHE A 10 -8.99 -10.03 -56.23
N LEU A 11 -8.77 -9.13 -55.26
CA LEU A 11 -7.56 -8.30 -55.20
C LEU A 11 -6.53 -9.05 -54.33
N THR A 12 -5.48 -9.51 -54.97
CA THR A 12 -4.26 -10.00 -54.29
C THR A 12 -3.37 -8.81 -53.93
N LEU A 13 -3.17 -8.57 -52.65
CA LEU A 13 -2.14 -7.66 -52.12
C LEU A 13 -0.87 -8.44 -51.79
N PRO A 14 0.32 -7.93 -52.11
CA PRO A 14 1.57 -8.60 -51.80
C PRO A 14 1.92 -8.49 -50.29
N LEU A 15 2.34 -9.60 -49.74
CA LEU A 15 2.97 -9.71 -48.41
C LEU A 15 4.38 -9.07 -48.53
N ASN A 16 4.54 -7.86 -48.01
CA ASN A 16 5.85 -7.35 -47.65
C ASN A 16 6.01 -7.51 -46.14
N GLY A 17 6.89 -8.44 -45.74
CA GLY A 17 7.35 -8.59 -44.40
C GLY A 17 8.11 -7.36 -43.92
N CYS A 18 7.74 -6.85 -42.77
CA CYS A 18 8.60 -5.98 -42.00
C CYS A 18 8.76 -6.59 -40.59
N THR A 19 9.90 -7.24 -40.43
CA THR A 19 10.36 -7.77 -39.17
C THR A 19 10.94 -6.63 -38.33
N SER A 20 10.66 -6.66 -37.02
CA SER A 20 11.40 -6.00 -35.93
C SER A 20 11.46 -4.47 -35.89
N CYS A 21 10.48 -3.86 -35.21
CA CYS A 21 10.66 -2.61 -34.47
C CYS A 21 9.48 -2.39 -33.52
N GLY A 22 9.36 -3.22 -32.45
CA GLY A 22 8.29 -3.12 -31.47
C GLY A 22 8.76 -3.03 -30.00
N ASN A 23 10.00 -3.44 -29.70
CA ASN A 23 10.43 -3.63 -28.32
C ASN A 23 11.33 -2.52 -27.73
N SER A 24 11.56 -1.40 -28.42
CA SER A 24 12.47 -0.35 -27.91
C SER A 24 11.79 0.89 -27.37
N LEU A 25 10.48 1.03 -27.53
CA LEU A 25 9.75 2.21 -27.05
C LEU A 25 9.16 2.03 -25.67
N SER A 26 8.75 0.82 -25.30
CA SER A 26 8.19 0.52 -23.96
C SER A 26 9.28 0.57 -22.89
N SER A 27 10.45 -0.04 -23.11
CA SER A 27 11.55 0.01 -22.15
C SER A 27 12.08 1.43 -21.90
N ARG A 28 12.10 2.29 -22.94
CA ARG A 28 12.51 3.69 -22.79
C ARG A 28 11.49 4.56 -22.06
N ALA A 29 10.20 4.21 -22.10
CA ALA A 29 9.16 4.89 -21.35
C ALA A 29 9.22 4.51 -19.85
N ALA A 30 9.40 3.23 -19.55
CA ALA A 30 9.62 2.73 -18.19
C ALA A 30 10.90 3.32 -17.57
N ASP A 31 12.03 3.29 -18.31
CA ASP A 31 13.29 3.91 -17.87
C ASP A 31 13.16 5.43 -17.63
N ARG A 32 12.34 6.13 -18.42
CA ARG A 32 12.05 7.55 -18.18
C ARG A 32 11.18 7.79 -16.96
N ARG A 33 10.16 6.95 -16.71
CA ARG A 33 9.32 7.04 -15.50
C ARG A 33 10.14 6.77 -14.26
N ILE A 34 10.95 5.71 -14.26
CA ILE A 34 11.88 5.38 -13.17
C ILE A 34 12.87 6.54 -12.93
N SER A 35 13.48 7.09 -13.99
CA SER A 35 14.39 8.24 -13.90
C SER A 35 13.69 9.51 -13.41
N GLN A 36 12.42 9.71 -13.77
CA GLN A 36 11.62 10.86 -13.37
C GLN A 36 11.12 10.71 -11.92
N ALA A 37 10.70 9.51 -11.49
CA ALA A 37 10.39 9.20 -10.10
C ALA A 37 11.62 9.33 -9.19
N LEU A 38 12.79 8.85 -9.65
CA LEU A 38 14.06 8.99 -8.93
C LEU A 38 14.59 10.44 -8.90
N SER A 39 14.23 11.28 -9.86
CA SER A 39 14.67 12.69 -9.91
C SER A 39 13.78 13.65 -9.10
N THR A 40 12.55 13.25 -8.78
CA THR A 40 11.62 14.04 -7.95
C THR A 40 11.60 13.59 -6.50
N ASN A 41 12.01 12.36 -6.21
CA ASN A 41 12.15 11.86 -4.85
C ASN A 41 13.56 12.22 -4.34
N THR A 42 13.63 13.11 -3.38
CA THR A 42 14.80 13.25 -2.50
C THR A 42 14.87 11.95 -1.70
N ILE A 43 15.56 10.94 -2.29
CA ILE A 43 15.82 9.66 -1.61
C ILE A 43 16.51 10.03 -0.29
N ASN A 44 15.91 9.65 0.83
CA ASN A 44 16.55 9.78 2.14
C ASN A 44 17.92 9.07 2.06
N PRO A 45 19.06 9.78 2.19
CA PRO A 45 20.38 9.18 2.04
C PRO A 45 20.70 8.09 3.09
N ASN A 46 19.83 7.93 4.10
CA ASN A 46 19.90 6.87 5.11
C ASN A 46 18.90 5.73 4.84
N SER A 47 18.13 5.82 3.77
CA SER A 47 17.23 4.72 3.33
C SER A 47 18.08 3.70 2.59
N ARG A 48 17.90 2.43 2.93
CA ARG A 48 18.28 1.30 2.07
C ARG A 48 17.78 1.58 0.65
N THR A 49 18.40 0.97 -0.33
CA THR A 49 18.01 1.01 -1.74
C THR A 49 16.64 0.36 -1.94
N SER A 50 15.58 0.99 -1.40
CA SER A 50 14.20 0.65 -1.76
C SER A 50 14.03 0.97 -3.24
N THR A 51 13.43 0.05 -3.99
CA THR A 51 13.09 0.29 -5.40
C THR A 51 11.97 1.32 -5.55
N GLY A 52 11.28 1.67 -4.45
CA GLY A 52 10.12 2.54 -4.44
C GLY A 52 8.83 1.86 -4.91
N LEU A 53 8.87 0.54 -5.14
CA LEU A 53 7.71 -0.22 -5.61
C LEU A 53 6.53 -0.17 -4.64
N GLU A 54 6.79 0.08 -3.36
CA GLU A 54 5.76 0.25 -2.33
C GLU A 54 5.04 1.59 -2.40
N ILE A 55 5.57 2.59 -3.13
CA ILE A 55 5.02 3.95 -3.12
C ILE A 55 3.85 4.05 -4.10
N PRO A 56 2.61 4.31 -3.64
CA PRO A 56 1.47 4.54 -4.52
C PRO A 56 1.62 5.81 -5.34
N ALA A 57 0.83 5.95 -6.40
CA ALA A 57 0.71 7.22 -7.08
C ALA A 57 0.14 8.30 -6.14
N TYR A 58 0.71 9.49 -6.19
CA TYR A 58 0.22 10.64 -5.44
C TYR A 58 0.43 11.93 -6.23
N ASN A 59 -0.39 12.94 -5.94
CA ASN A 59 -0.26 14.22 -6.61
C ASN A 59 0.88 15.06 -5.98
N LYS A 60 1.35 16.07 -6.71
CA LYS A 60 2.46 16.94 -6.28
C LYS A 60 2.19 17.74 -5.00
N ASP A 61 0.93 17.92 -4.63
CA ASP A 61 0.52 18.72 -3.48
C ASP A 61 0.27 17.82 -2.25
N ALA A 62 0.51 16.48 -2.37
CA ALA A 62 0.39 15.53 -1.27
C ALA A 62 1.43 15.79 -0.19
N PHE A 63 1.03 15.69 1.08
CA PHE A 63 1.95 15.87 2.20
C PHE A 63 2.64 14.55 2.51
N ILE A 64 3.87 14.40 2.00
CA ILE A 64 4.67 13.17 2.12
C ILE A 64 5.72 13.34 3.23
N ILE A 65 5.77 12.37 4.15
CA ILE A 65 6.74 12.31 5.24
C ILE A 65 7.56 11.02 5.12
N TYR A 66 8.88 11.16 5.11
CA TYR A 66 9.82 10.05 5.06
C TYR A 66 10.37 9.73 6.45
N TYR A 67 10.31 8.44 6.82
CA TYR A 67 10.88 7.90 8.05
C TYR A 67 11.98 6.88 7.75
N THR A 68 12.61 6.36 8.79
CA THR A 68 13.72 5.41 8.64
C THR A 68 13.34 4.14 7.88
N GLY A 69 12.12 3.65 8.04
CA GLY A 69 11.68 2.39 7.43
C GLY A 69 10.38 2.48 6.64
N TYR A 70 9.71 3.63 6.57
CA TYR A 70 8.44 3.76 5.87
C TYR A 70 8.18 5.20 5.41
N THR A 71 7.22 5.35 4.53
CA THR A 71 6.76 6.64 3.99
C THR A 71 5.28 6.81 4.31
N VAL A 72 4.87 8.03 4.65
CA VAL A 72 3.48 8.40 4.92
C VAL A 72 3.02 9.44 3.92
N CYS A 73 1.84 9.27 3.35
CA CYS A 73 1.04 10.37 2.81
C CYS A 73 0.03 10.77 3.88
N TYR A 74 0.10 12.00 4.35
CA TYR A 74 -0.75 12.47 5.45
C TYR A 74 -1.93 13.29 4.97
N ASP A 75 -3.12 13.02 5.53
CA ASP A 75 -4.34 13.78 5.29
C ASP A 75 -4.56 14.78 6.45
N GLU A 76 -4.18 16.03 6.22
CA GLU A 76 -4.31 17.10 7.21
C GLU A 76 -5.79 17.42 7.54
N ALA A 77 -6.73 17.21 6.61
CA ALA A 77 -8.15 17.48 6.83
C ALA A 77 -8.78 16.47 7.79
N ASN A 78 -8.39 15.22 7.68
CA ASN A 78 -8.84 14.12 8.53
C ASN A 78 -7.90 13.84 9.72
N ARG A 79 -6.67 14.37 9.67
CA ARG A 79 -5.63 14.25 10.72
C ARG A 79 -5.21 12.81 10.98
N ILE A 80 -5.14 12.03 9.91
CA ILE A 80 -4.70 10.63 9.87
C ILE A 80 -3.88 10.41 8.59
N PRO A 81 -3.06 9.34 8.48
CA PRO A 81 -2.44 9.00 7.21
C PRO A 81 -3.50 8.66 6.15
N LEU A 82 -3.29 9.08 4.92
CA LEU A 82 -4.03 8.61 3.76
C LEU A 82 -3.55 7.19 3.38
N TRP A 83 -2.24 7.02 3.37
CA TRP A 83 -1.57 5.72 3.26
C TRP A 83 -0.20 5.76 3.94
N VAL A 84 0.28 4.57 4.28
CA VAL A 84 1.64 4.30 4.77
C VAL A 84 2.21 3.16 3.93
N ALA A 85 3.43 3.35 3.43
CA ALA A 85 4.07 2.42 2.52
C ALA A 85 5.48 2.03 2.99
N TYR A 86 5.83 0.74 2.86
CA TYR A 86 7.14 0.22 3.24
C TYR A 86 7.45 -1.11 2.56
N GLU A 87 8.72 -1.39 2.38
CA GLU A 87 9.23 -2.74 2.12
C GLU A 87 9.58 -3.40 3.46
N LEU A 88 9.25 -4.67 3.61
CA LEU A 88 9.68 -5.51 4.73
C LEU A 88 10.46 -6.71 4.19
N THR A 89 11.75 -6.76 4.46
CA THR A 89 12.60 -7.89 4.07
C THR A 89 12.53 -9.04 5.07
N ALA A 90 12.95 -10.24 4.65
CA ALA A 90 13.06 -11.41 5.53
C ALA A 90 14.00 -11.16 6.72
N GLU A 91 15.08 -10.40 6.51
CA GLU A 91 16.02 -10.01 7.57
C GLU A 91 15.35 -9.10 8.60
N GLU A 92 14.65 -8.06 8.14
CA GLU A 92 13.92 -7.11 8.99
C GLU A 92 12.81 -7.77 9.78
N ALA A 93 12.08 -8.71 9.16
CA ALA A 93 11.03 -9.48 9.80
C ALA A 93 11.53 -10.36 10.97
N ASN A 94 12.85 -10.58 11.07
CA ASN A 94 13.52 -11.29 12.15
C ASN A 94 14.15 -10.35 13.21
N GLY A 95 13.94 -9.06 13.11
CA GLY A 95 14.42 -8.10 14.10
C GLY A 95 13.95 -8.39 15.52
N THR A 96 14.74 -7.98 16.52
CA THR A 96 14.52 -8.33 17.94
C THR A 96 14.37 -7.13 18.87
N ILE A 97 14.49 -5.91 18.34
CA ILE A 97 14.36 -4.67 19.14
C ILE A 97 12.96 -4.60 19.78
N GLY A 98 12.95 -4.33 21.06
CA GLY A 98 11.72 -4.25 21.87
C GLY A 98 11.04 -2.88 21.79
N ARG A 99 9.74 -2.87 22.12
CA ARG A 99 8.91 -1.65 22.22
C ARG A 99 9.11 -0.87 23.52
N ASN A 100 9.94 -1.35 24.44
CA ASN A 100 10.07 -0.83 25.80
C ASN A 100 10.37 0.69 25.81
N GLY A 101 9.60 1.44 26.60
CA GLY A 101 9.74 2.88 26.75
C GLY A 101 9.20 3.72 25.60
N LYS A 102 8.74 3.12 24.52
CA LYS A 102 8.21 3.83 23.33
C LYS A 102 6.71 4.09 23.52
N ASN A 103 6.33 5.35 23.42
CA ASN A 103 4.96 5.82 23.53
C ASN A 103 4.58 6.64 22.31
N PHE A 104 3.31 6.64 21.94
CA PHE A 104 2.79 7.53 20.90
C PHE A 104 3.05 8.99 21.24
N ARG A 105 3.41 9.77 20.21
CA ARG A 105 3.77 11.18 20.33
C ARG A 105 3.43 11.95 19.05
N PRO A 106 3.20 13.27 19.15
CA PRO A 106 3.14 14.15 18.00
C PRO A 106 4.41 14.07 17.15
N ASP A 107 4.25 14.28 15.84
CA ASP A 107 5.34 14.27 14.89
C ASP A 107 5.87 15.68 14.67
N GLU A 108 7.14 15.89 14.96
CA GLU A 108 7.82 17.18 14.81
C GLU A 108 8.00 17.58 13.33
N LYS A 109 7.90 16.63 12.40
CA LYS A 109 7.97 16.88 10.95
C LYS A 109 6.69 17.50 10.40
N LEU A 110 5.56 17.36 11.13
CA LEU A 110 4.27 17.87 10.74
C LEU A 110 3.98 19.21 11.44
N ASN A 111 4.01 20.30 10.68
CA ASN A 111 3.65 21.63 11.19
C ASN A 111 2.15 21.94 10.97
N ALA A 112 1.29 21.01 11.38
CA ALA A 112 -0.16 21.12 11.28
C ALA A 112 -0.82 20.53 12.52
N VAL A 113 -2.15 20.73 12.66
CA VAL A 113 -2.92 20.07 13.72
C VAL A 113 -2.91 18.58 13.51
N GLN A 114 -2.46 17.85 14.53
CA GLN A 114 -2.36 16.40 14.52
C GLN A 114 -2.93 15.82 15.82
N ALA A 115 -3.08 14.51 15.85
CA ALA A 115 -3.50 13.81 17.06
C ALA A 115 -2.49 13.94 18.20
N ASP A 116 -2.99 13.88 19.41
CA ASP A 116 -2.19 13.71 20.60
C ASP A 116 -2.81 12.68 21.57
N ASN A 117 -2.22 12.56 22.75
CA ASN A 117 -2.68 11.60 23.74
C ASN A 117 -4.09 11.93 24.29
N PHE A 118 -4.50 13.18 24.29
CA PHE A 118 -5.81 13.61 24.81
C PHE A 118 -6.95 13.23 23.86
N ASP A 119 -6.70 13.11 22.55
CA ASP A 119 -7.71 12.67 21.59
C ASP A 119 -8.14 11.22 21.83
N TYR A 120 -7.17 10.36 22.17
CA TYR A 120 -7.43 8.93 22.36
C TYR A 120 -7.85 8.57 23.77
N ARG A 121 -7.50 9.39 24.77
CA ARG A 121 -7.78 9.10 26.18
C ARG A 121 -9.27 9.10 26.47
N GLY A 122 -9.82 7.93 26.81
CA GLY A 122 -11.25 7.77 27.11
C GLY A 122 -12.16 7.81 25.88
N SER A 123 -11.60 7.83 24.66
CA SER A 123 -12.38 7.86 23.42
C SER A 123 -13.08 6.52 23.10
N GLY A 124 -12.63 5.43 23.68
CA GLY A 124 -13.08 4.09 23.33
C GLY A 124 -12.34 3.48 22.12
N TRP A 125 -11.41 4.22 21.51
CA TRP A 125 -10.64 3.78 20.36
C TRP A 125 -9.17 3.53 20.70
N SER A 126 -8.60 2.48 20.13
CA SER A 126 -7.17 2.17 20.20
C SER A 126 -6.37 3.04 19.25
N ARG A 127 -5.09 3.22 19.54
CA ARG A 127 -4.10 3.79 18.65
C ARG A 127 -3.63 2.71 17.69
N GLY A 128 -4.32 2.58 16.53
CA GLY A 128 -4.00 1.59 15.52
C GLY A 128 -2.83 2.05 14.67
N HIS A 129 -1.75 1.27 14.65
CA HIS A 129 -0.63 1.51 13.73
C HIS A 129 -1.01 1.16 12.29
N MET A 130 -0.52 1.94 11.34
CA MET A 130 -0.54 1.56 9.92
C MET A 130 0.75 0.77 9.59
N ALA A 131 1.94 1.33 9.77
CA ALA A 131 3.20 0.61 9.82
C ALA A 131 3.37 0.02 11.24
N PRO A 132 3.19 -1.29 11.45
CA PRO A 132 3.14 -1.86 12.80
C PRO A 132 4.54 -1.95 13.40
N ALA A 133 4.68 -1.59 14.67
CA ALA A 133 5.96 -1.66 15.39
C ALA A 133 6.63 -3.06 15.33
N GLY A 134 5.83 -4.12 15.09
CA GLY A 134 6.32 -5.49 14.92
C GLY A 134 7.20 -5.70 13.68
N ASP A 135 7.03 -4.88 12.63
CA ASP A 135 7.75 -4.96 11.37
C ASP A 135 9.07 -4.16 11.40
N PHE A 136 9.26 -3.30 12.41
CA PHE A 136 10.41 -2.39 12.54
C PHE A 136 11.33 -2.73 13.72
N LYS A 137 11.37 -4.00 14.10
CA LYS A 137 12.23 -4.51 15.18
C LYS A 137 13.70 -4.68 14.80
N TRP A 138 14.08 -4.27 13.62
CA TRP A 138 15.43 -4.37 13.05
C TRP A 138 16.30 -3.14 13.31
N ASP A 139 15.69 -1.99 13.57
CA ASP A 139 16.39 -0.72 13.84
C ASP A 139 15.69 0.07 14.95
N GLU A 140 16.47 0.69 15.85
CA GLU A 140 15.95 1.44 17.00
C GLU A 140 15.17 2.68 16.57
N GLN A 141 15.68 3.42 15.56
CA GLN A 141 15.02 4.62 15.05
C GLN A 141 13.76 4.26 14.25
N ALA A 142 13.83 3.23 13.39
CA ALA A 142 12.67 2.73 12.66
C ALA A 142 11.55 2.31 13.61
N MET A 143 11.88 1.61 14.70
CA MET A 143 10.95 1.28 15.76
C MET A 143 10.37 2.53 16.42
N TRP A 144 11.21 3.54 16.76
CA TRP A 144 10.75 4.79 17.36
C TRP A 144 9.79 5.55 16.45
N ASP A 145 10.06 5.59 15.15
CA ASP A 145 9.27 6.30 14.16
C ASP A 145 7.84 5.77 14.11
N THR A 146 7.61 4.46 14.31
CA THR A 146 6.25 3.88 14.26
C THR A 146 5.30 4.45 15.31
N PHE A 147 5.79 5.13 16.35
CA PHE A 147 4.98 5.72 17.42
C PHE A 147 4.61 7.19 17.18
N TYR A 148 4.83 7.74 15.99
CA TYR A 148 4.24 9.03 15.64
C TYR A 148 2.75 8.91 15.34
N TYR A 149 1.95 9.92 15.72
CA TYR A 149 0.52 9.94 15.41
C TYR A 149 0.25 10.06 13.91
N THR A 150 1.22 10.51 13.10
CA THR A 150 1.16 10.46 11.64
C THR A 150 1.08 9.04 11.06
N ASN A 151 1.43 8.02 11.85
CA ASN A 151 1.31 6.59 11.53
C ASN A 151 0.12 5.92 12.26
N CYS A 152 -0.82 6.69 12.81
CA CYS A 152 -1.81 6.19 13.73
C CYS A 152 -3.23 6.59 13.32
N CYS A 153 -4.18 5.64 13.42
CA CYS A 153 -5.60 5.89 13.24
C CYS A 153 -6.41 5.42 14.46
N PRO A 154 -7.57 6.04 14.75
CA PRO A 154 -8.54 5.47 15.68
C PRO A 154 -9.03 4.12 15.16
N GLN A 155 -8.72 3.04 15.87
CA GLN A 155 -9.03 1.67 15.47
C GLN A 155 -9.78 0.94 16.59
N ASP A 156 -10.78 0.15 16.24
CA ASP A 156 -11.48 -0.70 17.20
C ASP A 156 -10.49 -1.66 17.87
N ASP A 157 -10.60 -1.82 19.19
CA ASP A 157 -9.65 -2.61 19.97
C ASP A 157 -9.66 -4.09 19.60
N LYS A 158 -10.84 -4.67 19.27
CA LYS A 158 -10.93 -6.07 18.87
C LYS A 158 -10.41 -6.28 17.45
N LEU A 159 -10.58 -5.30 16.56
CA LEU A 159 -9.95 -5.34 15.26
C LEU A 159 -8.42 -5.26 15.39
N ASN A 160 -7.91 -4.24 16.09
CA ASN A 160 -6.49 -3.97 16.26
C ASN A 160 -5.73 -5.16 16.88
N ASN A 161 -6.23 -5.70 17.99
CA ASN A 161 -5.62 -6.84 18.68
C ASN A 161 -6.00 -8.20 18.08
N GLY A 162 -7.02 -8.26 17.23
CA GLY A 162 -7.58 -9.46 16.63
C GLY A 162 -7.20 -9.64 15.16
N SER A 163 -8.18 -9.45 14.26
CA SER A 163 -8.04 -9.76 12.84
C SER A 163 -6.93 -8.98 12.14
N TRP A 164 -6.73 -7.70 12.50
CA TRP A 164 -5.66 -6.88 11.95
C TRP A 164 -4.28 -7.39 12.36
N ASN A 165 -4.09 -7.69 13.65
CA ASN A 165 -2.84 -8.30 14.14
C ASN A 165 -2.56 -9.67 13.51
N VAL A 166 -3.60 -10.46 13.19
CA VAL A 166 -3.42 -11.73 12.45
C VAL A 166 -2.87 -11.46 11.05
N LEU A 167 -3.39 -10.45 10.33
CA LEU A 167 -2.89 -10.05 9.02
C LEU A 167 -1.43 -9.56 9.10
N GLU A 168 -1.09 -8.72 10.06
CA GLU A 168 0.30 -8.25 10.28
C GLU A 168 1.27 -9.41 10.53
N ASN A 169 0.87 -10.41 11.31
CA ASN A 169 1.68 -11.61 11.52
C ASN A 169 1.87 -12.41 10.21
N LYS A 170 0.85 -12.47 9.35
CA LYS A 170 0.93 -13.09 8.02
C LYS A 170 1.89 -12.33 7.11
N VAL A 171 1.85 -11.01 7.07
CA VAL A 171 2.80 -10.16 6.30
C VAL A 171 4.23 -10.47 6.69
N ARG A 172 4.55 -10.53 7.99
CA ARG A 172 5.89 -10.94 8.47
C ARG A 172 6.26 -12.37 8.05
N SER A 173 5.30 -13.29 8.03
CA SER A 173 5.53 -14.65 7.57
C SER A 173 5.85 -14.68 6.07
N TRP A 174 5.12 -13.92 5.26
CA TRP A 174 5.37 -13.81 3.82
C TRP A 174 6.71 -13.13 3.50
N ALA A 175 7.10 -12.10 4.24
CA ALA A 175 8.44 -11.50 4.12
C ALA A 175 9.55 -12.55 4.31
N ARG A 176 9.43 -13.39 5.35
CA ARG A 176 10.38 -14.49 5.60
C ARG A 176 10.34 -15.56 4.50
N GLN A 177 9.16 -15.85 3.96
CA GLN A 177 8.95 -16.89 2.95
C GLN A 177 9.46 -16.48 1.57
N PHE A 178 9.19 -15.22 1.16
CA PHE A 178 9.44 -14.74 -0.19
C PHE A 178 10.69 -13.86 -0.31
N GLY A 179 11.35 -13.54 0.81
CA GLY A 179 12.53 -12.69 0.84
C GLY A 179 12.21 -11.22 1.16
N SER A 180 11.18 -10.66 0.53
CA SER A 180 10.61 -9.35 0.89
C SER A 180 9.14 -9.25 0.50
N VAL A 181 8.43 -8.29 1.09
CA VAL A 181 7.08 -7.86 0.72
C VAL A 181 7.04 -6.33 0.64
N TYR A 182 6.35 -5.81 -0.36
CA TYR A 182 6.00 -4.39 -0.47
C TYR A 182 4.59 -4.20 0.06
N VAL A 183 4.42 -3.26 0.97
CA VAL A 183 3.16 -3.07 1.71
C VAL A 183 2.70 -1.64 1.58
N VAL A 184 1.45 -1.45 1.18
CA VAL A 184 0.72 -0.19 1.32
C VAL A 184 -0.47 -0.44 2.23
N THR A 185 -0.64 0.40 3.24
CA THR A 185 -1.72 0.24 4.22
C THR A 185 -2.29 1.60 4.59
N GLY A 186 -3.56 1.65 4.88
CA GLY A 186 -4.21 2.91 5.22
C GLY A 186 -5.67 2.74 5.64
N PRO A 187 -6.30 3.86 6.02
CA PRO A 187 -7.71 3.92 6.34
C PRO A 187 -8.56 4.03 5.07
N ILE A 188 -9.80 3.58 5.15
CA ILE A 188 -10.88 3.91 4.23
C ILE A 188 -11.87 4.81 4.97
N ILE A 189 -12.02 6.05 4.46
CA ILE A 189 -12.98 7.02 4.96
C ILE A 189 -14.16 7.01 3.99
N GLY A 190 -15.14 6.15 4.22
CA GLY A 190 -16.30 6.04 3.37
C GLY A 190 -17.38 7.05 3.75
N LYS A 191 -18.43 6.60 4.40
CA LYS A 191 -19.54 7.44 4.85
C LYS A 191 -19.28 8.18 6.17
N ASN A 192 -18.09 7.99 6.76
CA ASN A 192 -17.69 8.53 8.05
C ASN A 192 -18.73 8.25 9.17
N LEU A 193 -19.16 6.99 9.25
CA LEU A 193 -20.22 6.57 10.16
C LEU A 193 -19.80 6.63 11.63
N ASN A 194 -18.50 6.54 11.91
CA ASN A 194 -17.95 6.51 13.26
C ASN A 194 -17.65 7.90 13.83
N GLY A 195 -17.67 8.96 13.00
CA GLY A 195 -17.45 10.34 13.42
C GLY A 195 -15.97 10.68 13.69
N LYS A 196 -15.72 11.45 14.75
CA LYS A 196 -14.39 11.95 15.12
C LYS A 196 -14.15 11.82 16.61
N ILE A 197 -12.86 11.71 17.03
CA ILE A 197 -12.46 11.70 18.43
C ILE A 197 -11.69 12.96 18.82
N GLY A 198 -11.73 13.24 20.11
CA GLY A 198 -10.87 14.20 20.80
C GLY A 198 -11.01 15.65 20.42
N PRO A 199 -10.26 16.54 21.09
CA PRO A 199 -10.31 17.98 20.84
C PRO A 199 -9.81 18.35 19.44
N HIS A 200 -8.88 17.57 18.88
CA HIS A 200 -8.36 17.81 17.53
C HIS A 200 -9.25 17.21 16.44
N GLN A 201 -10.41 16.61 16.77
CA GLN A 201 -11.37 16.11 15.77
C GLN A 201 -10.74 15.13 14.78
N ILE A 202 -10.07 14.10 15.30
CA ILE A 202 -9.42 13.05 14.50
C ILE A 202 -10.48 12.15 13.89
N THR A 203 -10.51 12.01 12.58
CA THR A 203 -11.49 11.19 11.88
C THR A 203 -11.31 9.70 12.22
N ILE A 204 -12.43 9.03 12.52
CA ILE A 204 -12.47 7.58 12.74
C ILE A 204 -12.75 6.92 11.40
N PRO A 205 -11.82 6.12 10.84
CA PRO A 205 -12.05 5.41 9.57
C PRO A 205 -13.21 4.41 9.66
N ASP A 206 -13.89 4.17 8.55
CA ASP A 206 -14.92 3.13 8.46
C ASP A 206 -14.30 1.74 8.27
N ALA A 207 -13.12 1.67 7.63
CA ALA A 207 -12.38 0.44 7.40
C ALA A 207 -10.87 0.72 7.28
N PHE A 208 -10.09 -0.35 7.17
CA PHE A 208 -8.65 -0.29 6.88
C PHE A 208 -8.32 -1.24 5.72
N PHE A 209 -7.35 -0.86 4.93
CA PHE A 209 -6.83 -1.69 3.85
C PHE A 209 -5.35 -2.04 4.02
N LYS A 210 -4.94 -3.11 3.34
CA LYS A 210 -3.53 -3.46 3.15
C LYS A 210 -3.37 -4.09 1.77
N ALA A 211 -2.62 -3.42 0.87
CA ALA A 211 -2.18 -3.95 -0.41
C ALA A 211 -0.77 -4.52 -0.24
N ILE A 212 -0.51 -5.69 -0.80
CA ILE A 212 0.74 -6.43 -0.63
C ILE A 212 1.20 -6.92 -1.99
N LEU A 213 2.47 -6.67 -2.32
CA LEU A 213 3.13 -7.15 -3.51
C LEU A 213 4.38 -7.94 -3.11
N VAL A 214 4.63 -9.05 -3.78
CA VAL A 214 5.86 -9.83 -3.66
C VAL A 214 6.45 -10.12 -5.05
N TYR A 215 7.78 -10.27 -5.11
CA TYR A 215 8.47 -10.80 -6.28
C TYR A 215 9.15 -12.10 -5.89
N THR A 216 8.78 -13.19 -6.53
CA THR A 216 9.36 -14.51 -6.26
C THR A 216 9.35 -15.39 -7.50
N GLN A 217 10.37 -16.21 -7.69
CA GLN A 217 10.52 -17.14 -8.82
C GLN A 217 10.44 -16.48 -10.21
N GLY A 218 10.75 -15.17 -10.29
CA GLY A 218 10.71 -14.42 -11.54
C GLY A 218 9.37 -13.74 -11.84
N GLU A 219 8.39 -13.82 -10.94
CA GLU A 219 7.04 -13.28 -11.13
C GLU A 219 6.61 -12.42 -9.95
N TYR A 220 5.75 -11.43 -10.21
CA TYR A 220 5.06 -10.64 -9.19
C TYR A 220 3.73 -11.29 -8.82
N HIS A 221 3.35 -11.17 -7.55
CA HIS A 221 2.04 -11.58 -7.04
C HIS A 221 1.50 -10.49 -6.12
N GLY A 222 0.26 -10.08 -6.35
CA GLY A 222 -0.45 -9.07 -5.57
C GLY A 222 -1.64 -9.64 -4.81
N ILE A 223 -1.97 -9.05 -3.67
CA ILE A 223 -3.21 -9.29 -2.93
C ILE A 223 -3.57 -8.07 -2.10
N ALA A 224 -4.85 -7.81 -1.94
CA ALA A 224 -5.34 -6.76 -1.05
C ALA A 224 -6.26 -7.34 0.03
N PHE A 225 -6.38 -6.60 1.13
CA PHE A 225 -7.28 -6.89 2.24
C PHE A 225 -8.02 -5.62 2.65
N THR A 226 -9.31 -5.76 2.96
CA THR A 226 -10.11 -4.71 3.60
C THR A 226 -10.82 -5.27 4.82
N MET A 227 -10.73 -4.54 5.93
CA MET A 227 -11.38 -4.91 7.20
C MET A 227 -12.16 -3.73 7.76
N ASN A 228 -13.43 -3.96 8.10
CA ASN A 228 -14.27 -2.95 8.74
C ASN A 228 -13.74 -2.58 10.12
N ASN A 229 -13.78 -1.29 10.45
CA ASN A 229 -13.36 -0.75 11.74
C ASN A 229 -14.45 -0.95 12.81
N ASN A 230 -14.68 -2.18 13.20
CA ASN A 230 -15.71 -2.56 14.16
C ASN A 230 -15.28 -3.78 15.00
N PRO A 231 -15.97 -4.11 16.11
CA PRO A 231 -15.59 -5.18 17.01
C PRO A 231 -15.88 -6.60 16.51
N THR A 232 -16.30 -6.76 15.26
CA THR A 232 -16.58 -8.09 14.69
C THR A 232 -15.29 -8.78 14.29
N THR A 233 -15.12 -10.05 14.67
CA THR A 233 -14.01 -10.86 14.18
C THR A 233 -14.17 -11.12 12.69
N GLN A 234 -13.17 -10.76 11.91
CA GLN A 234 -13.13 -10.90 10.45
C GLN A 234 -12.04 -11.93 10.10
N ARG A 235 -12.44 -13.00 9.41
CA ARG A 235 -11.46 -14.02 8.97
C ARG A 235 -10.73 -13.49 7.74
N LEU A 236 -9.42 -13.72 7.63
CA LEU A 236 -8.63 -13.27 6.47
C LEU A 236 -9.23 -13.75 5.14
N ALA A 237 -9.75 -14.98 5.12
CA ALA A 237 -10.38 -15.57 3.93
C ALA A 237 -11.64 -14.83 3.44
N ASP A 238 -12.22 -13.98 4.26
CA ASP A 238 -13.42 -13.21 3.91
C ASP A 238 -13.08 -11.72 3.61
N CYS A 239 -11.79 -11.35 3.70
CA CYS A 239 -11.32 -9.95 3.67
C CYS A 239 -10.42 -9.63 2.48
N TYR A 240 -9.99 -10.62 1.70
CA TYR A 240 -9.12 -10.37 0.55
C TYR A 240 -9.93 -9.97 -0.69
N LEU A 241 -9.30 -9.19 -1.54
CA LEU A 241 -9.80 -8.69 -2.81
C LEU A 241 -8.62 -8.48 -3.78
N SER A 242 -8.90 -8.24 -5.04
CA SER A 242 -7.87 -7.85 -6.00
C SER A 242 -7.36 -6.44 -5.73
N ILE A 243 -6.19 -6.09 -6.25
CA ILE A 243 -5.67 -4.71 -6.17
C ILE A 243 -6.64 -3.75 -6.86
N ASN A 244 -7.14 -4.08 -8.06
CA ASN A 244 -8.13 -3.31 -8.81
C ASN A 244 -9.41 -3.01 -8.01
N GLU A 245 -9.91 -3.98 -7.22
CA GLU A 245 -11.07 -3.76 -6.36
C GLU A 245 -10.73 -2.77 -5.24
N LEU A 246 -9.54 -2.90 -4.63
CA LEU A 246 -9.10 -1.95 -3.61
C LEU A 246 -8.90 -0.55 -4.16
N GLU A 247 -8.37 -0.40 -5.37
CA GLU A 247 -8.21 0.89 -6.05
C GLU A 247 -9.54 1.62 -6.26
N LYS A 248 -10.56 0.89 -6.69
CA LYS A 248 -11.92 1.43 -6.83
C LYS A 248 -12.50 1.93 -5.50
N ASP A 249 -12.20 1.22 -4.40
CA ASP A 249 -12.71 1.53 -3.07
C ASP A 249 -11.92 2.68 -2.40
N SER A 250 -10.61 2.73 -2.61
CA SER A 250 -9.71 3.70 -1.96
C SER A 250 -9.43 4.94 -2.80
N GLY A 251 -9.52 4.85 -4.12
CA GLY A 251 -9.10 5.90 -5.06
C GLY A 251 -7.58 6.06 -5.13
N ILE A 252 -6.82 5.08 -4.67
CA ILE A 252 -5.35 5.06 -4.67
C ILE A 252 -4.90 4.10 -5.77
N ASP A 253 -3.97 4.51 -6.60
CA ASP A 253 -3.29 3.71 -7.62
C ASP A 253 -2.06 3.08 -6.96
N PHE A 254 -2.03 1.75 -6.86
CA PHE A 254 -0.99 1.00 -6.15
C PHE A 254 0.06 0.46 -7.10
N PHE A 255 1.32 0.47 -6.66
CA PHE A 255 2.48 -0.11 -7.35
C PHE A 255 2.76 0.46 -8.75
N PRO A 256 2.58 1.77 -9.01
CA PRO A 256 2.65 2.41 -10.33
C PRO A 256 4.04 2.39 -10.97
N LEU A 257 5.04 1.82 -10.32
CA LEU A 257 6.39 1.62 -10.87
C LEU A 257 6.56 0.25 -11.53
N LEU A 258 5.57 -0.62 -11.49
CA LEU A 258 5.55 -1.84 -12.29
C LEU A 258 5.45 -1.47 -13.79
N ASP A 259 5.87 -2.39 -14.65
CA ASP A 259 5.57 -2.27 -16.10
C ASP A 259 4.05 -2.36 -16.30
N ASP A 260 3.46 -1.47 -17.08
CA ASP A 260 2.01 -1.33 -17.29
C ASP A 260 1.32 -2.70 -17.55
N ALA A 261 1.97 -3.59 -18.31
CA ALA A 261 1.41 -4.92 -18.62
C ALA A 261 1.50 -5.91 -17.44
N ILE A 262 2.50 -5.75 -16.57
CA ILE A 262 2.63 -6.53 -15.34
C ILE A 262 1.63 -6.02 -14.31
N GLU A 263 1.54 -4.71 -14.15
CA GLU A 263 0.62 -4.01 -13.25
C GLU A 263 -0.83 -4.45 -13.52
N GLU A 264 -1.31 -4.33 -14.78
CA GLU A 264 -2.66 -4.76 -15.19
C GLU A 264 -2.96 -6.23 -14.81
N ILE A 265 -2.00 -7.14 -15.02
CA ILE A 265 -2.16 -8.56 -14.65
C ILE A 265 -2.24 -8.74 -13.13
N ILE A 266 -1.38 -8.07 -12.37
CA ILE A 266 -1.30 -8.21 -10.92
C ILE A 266 -2.53 -7.61 -10.24
N GLU A 267 -3.00 -6.47 -10.73
CA GLU A 267 -4.16 -5.77 -10.17
C GLU A 267 -5.46 -6.54 -10.40
N ASP A 268 -5.62 -7.17 -11.55
CA ASP A 268 -6.84 -7.95 -11.90
C ASP A 268 -6.81 -9.36 -11.32
N SER A 269 -5.63 -9.88 -10.95
CA SER A 269 -5.48 -11.24 -10.44
C SER A 269 -5.88 -11.35 -8.98
N LEU A 270 -6.55 -12.46 -8.65
CA LEU A 270 -6.81 -12.83 -7.27
C LEU A 270 -6.56 -14.34 -7.11
N ASP A 271 -5.38 -14.71 -6.60
CA ASP A 271 -5.04 -16.09 -6.27
C ASP A 271 -4.71 -16.24 -4.77
N PRO A 272 -5.72 -16.39 -3.91
CA PRO A 272 -5.51 -16.61 -2.48
C PRO A 272 -4.73 -17.88 -2.17
N SER A 273 -4.73 -18.88 -3.08
CA SER A 273 -4.04 -20.16 -2.84
C SER A 273 -2.52 -20.01 -2.82
N PHE A 274 -1.97 -19.03 -3.53
CA PHE A 274 -0.58 -18.65 -3.47
C PHE A 274 -0.17 -18.20 -2.05
N TRP A 275 -1.02 -17.45 -1.37
CA TRP A 275 -0.76 -16.83 -0.08
C TRP A 275 -1.01 -17.72 1.14
N VAL A 276 -1.68 -18.85 0.96
CA VAL A 276 -2.02 -19.80 2.05
C VAL A 276 -0.93 -20.86 2.28
N ARG A 277 0.07 -20.93 1.41
CA ARG A 277 1.15 -21.92 1.47
C ARG A 277 2.06 -21.75 2.68
#